data_2e71f16ba1750d30dc638c0b0a8a2a95
#
_entry.id   2e71f16ba1750d30dc638c0b0a8a2a95
#
_cell.length_a   1.000
_cell.length_b   1.000
_cell.length_c   1.000
_cell.angle_alpha   90.00
_cell.angle_beta   90.00
_cell.angle_gamma   90.00
#
_symmetry.space_group_name_H-M   'P 1'
#
loop_
_entity.id
_entity.type
_entity.pdbx_description
1 polymer ?
#
loop_
_entity_poly.entity_id
_entity_poly.type
_entity_poly.pdbx_seq_one_letter_code
_entity_poly.pdbx_strand_id
1 'polypeptide(L)'
;MKLLNNFPGVPRSMQVDALQEIEEAIRADKKFIILCAPTGSGKSHIAATLALSCKKPPKNFIDMIDDRTIYQRDEYKGYHNKDQAYKCGNHRGIVLTVSKALQDQYKSIFSDSVELLKGKSNYPCALEPTFGCDLSYCSSDPKIAEQCVNASKCEYYNAKDKALKNIFSVMNYSMALSLPDHLMQSEFLICDEASELEDELISHFSVSLNYKQLETIFKTPIPKLLSEDPKDAMKWLSDLAVKLKSEYDFFMANFNRAKGKNKKRLLKEIKNYRYIRNIWDKSILLLANWYKSEIIIECTAESVELTPLTINNLSKSLFDRAKHVILLSATIIDPSHFAKQLGIDDYEYIELESTFDFKKSPIYCGAAKYSLSYDNIDKNLPKVIDQVEKLCKHYTANKGLIHTHNFKINEAIRSRFSGQTRFIYRQAGTNNEQLIKLHNSRIDPTVLVSPSLVFGTDLPDDLGRFQIVVKLPYMPLGSKRIKTLFDRDKDWYTNKMLCQLVQSCGRCTRHVNDYADTFILDGQIIKVLKANWHKLPNFFKMRIH
;
A
#
# COMPACT_ATOMS: atom_id res chain seq x y z
N MET A 1 4.94 19.72 24.28
CA MET A 1 4.00 19.92 23.15
C MET A 1 2.66 19.40 23.63
N LYS A 2 1.55 20.12 23.45
CA LYS A 2 0.23 19.55 23.80
C LYS A 2 -0.48 19.17 22.50
N LEU A 3 -0.32 17.91 22.09
CA LEU A 3 -0.87 17.39 20.84
C LEU A 3 -2.39 17.62 20.75
N LEU A 4 -3.11 17.39 21.84
CA LEU A 4 -4.56 17.55 21.92
C LEU A 4 -5.06 18.94 21.50
N ASN A 5 -4.25 19.98 21.62
CA ASN A 5 -4.66 21.35 21.24
C ASN A 5 -4.87 21.48 19.71
N ASN A 6 -4.33 20.55 18.92
CA ASN A 6 -4.42 20.55 17.46
C ASN A 6 -5.33 19.44 16.92
N PHE A 7 -6.15 18.83 17.81
CA PHE A 7 -7.06 17.78 17.38
C PHE A 7 -8.20 18.36 16.51
N PRO A 8 -8.40 17.84 15.30
CA PRO A 8 -9.44 18.33 14.41
C PRO A 8 -10.83 17.79 14.84
N GLY A 9 -11.53 18.55 15.67
CA GLY A 9 -12.84 18.20 16.21
C GLY A 9 -12.83 17.85 17.70
N VAL A 10 -13.75 16.99 18.14
CA VAL A 10 -13.85 16.54 19.52
C VAL A 10 -13.25 15.14 19.64
N PRO A 11 -12.15 14.95 20.40
CA PRO A 11 -11.53 13.64 20.53
C PRO A 11 -12.38 12.70 21.40
N ARG A 12 -12.36 11.43 21.07
CA ARG A 12 -12.88 10.34 21.92
C ARG A 12 -11.85 10.03 23.02
N SER A 13 -12.27 9.41 24.14
CA SER A 13 -11.36 9.07 25.25
C SER A 13 -10.12 8.30 24.77
N MET A 14 -10.32 7.23 24.00
CA MET A 14 -9.21 6.43 23.45
C MET A 14 -8.22 7.23 22.58
N GLN A 15 -8.68 8.26 21.89
CA GLN A 15 -7.81 9.14 21.09
C GLN A 15 -7.03 10.10 21.99
N VAL A 16 -7.63 10.52 23.09
CA VAL A 16 -6.94 11.31 24.13
C VAL A 16 -5.82 10.48 24.74
N ASP A 17 -6.12 9.25 25.16
CA ASP A 17 -5.16 8.33 25.77
C ASP A 17 -4.00 8.05 24.80
N ALA A 18 -4.30 7.69 23.55
CA ALA A 18 -3.29 7.48 22.52
C ALA A 18 -2.38 8.69 22.29
N LEU A 19 -2.95 9.89 22.21
CA LEU A 19 -2.16 11.12 21.99
C LEU A 19 -1.32 11.49 23.20
N GLN A 20 -1.74 11.14 24.41
CA GLN A 20 -0.93 11.32 25.62
C GLN A 20 0.26 10.37 25.64
N GLU A 21 0.03 9.07 25.37
CA GLU A 21 1.12 8.08 25.29
C GLU A 21 2.11 8.41 24.16
N ILE A 22 1.61 8.84 22.98
CA ILE A 22 2.48 9.32 21.90
C ILE A 22 3.28 10.55 22.34
N GLU A 23 2.68 11.50 23.05
CA GLU A 23 3.38 12.69 23.54
C GLU A 23 4.48 12.32 24.56
N GLU A 24 4.25 11.34 25.42
CA GLU A 24 5.24 10.82 26.36
C GLU A 24 6.40 10.14 25.63
N ALA A 25 6.12 9.31 24.63
CA ALA A 25 7.13 8.67 23.78
C ALA A 25 8.00 9.70 23.04
N ILE A 26 7.38 10.76 22.49
CA ILE A 26 8.11 11.87 21.85
C ILE A 26 8.99 12.62 22.85
N ARG A 27 8.53 12.87 24.10
CA ARG A 27 9.34 13.49 25.16
C ARG A 27 10.51 12.61 25.59
N ALA A 28 10.34 11.28 25.53
CA ALA A 28 11.40 10.31 25.76
C ALA A 28 12.35 10.14 24.55
N ASP A 29 12.21 11.00 23.52
CA ASP A 29 12.99 11.02 22.27
C ASP A 29 12.92 9.69 21.48
N LYS A 30 11.82 8.96 21.60
CA LYS A 30 11.57 7.75 20.79
C LYS A 30 11.40 8.13 19.32
N LYS A 31 12.22 7.54 18.44
CA LYS A 31 12.09 7.73 17.00
C LYS A 31 10.89 6.97 16.44
N PHE A 32 10.62 5.76 16.93
CA PHE A 32 9.59 4.88 16.41
C PHE A 32 8.47 4.68 17.42
N ILE A 33 7.24 4.87 16.96
CA ILE A 33 6.03 4.63 17.74
C ILE A 33 5.10 3.75 16.89
N ILE A 34 4.73 2.58 17.41
CA ILE A 34 3.84 1.63 16.75
C ILE A 34 2.49 1.71 17.45
N LEU A 35 1.47 2.15 16.72
CA LEU A 35 0.10 2.28 17.25
C LEU A 35 -0.81 1.23 16.59
N CYS A 36 -1.21 0.23 17.38
CA CYS A 36 -2.25 -0.72 17.02
C CYS A 36 -3.62 -0.17 17.43
N ALA A 37 -4.42 0.21 16.45
CA ALA A 37 -5.71 0.85 16.71
C ALA A 37 -6.82 0.21 15.88
N PRO A 38 -7.94 -0.24 16.48
CA PRO A 38 -9.02 -0.92 15.77
C PRO A 38 -9.56 -0.09 14.61
N THR A 39 -10.19 -0.76 13.66
CA THR A 39 -10.95 -0.08 12.60
C THR A 39 -12.04 0.80 13.23
N GLY A 40 -12.22 2.01 12.69
CA GLY A 40 -13.21 2.95 13.24
C GLY A 40 -12.76 3.72 14.49
N SER A 41 -11.56 3.46 15.03
CA SER A 41 -11.00 4.22 16.17
C SER A 41 -10.66 5.67 15.84
N GLY A 42 -10.63 6.03 14.54
CA GLY A 42 -10.25 7.37 14.09
C GLY A 42 -8.74 7.59 13.98
N LYS A 43 -7.99 6.57 13.55
CA LYS A 43 -6.55 6.64 13.23
C LYS A 43 -6.19 7.90 12.42
N SER A 44 -7.01 8.21 11.41
CA SER A 44 -6.78 9.39 10.55
C SER A 44 -6.82 10.71 11.32
N HIS A 45 -7.64 10.83 12.40
CA HIS A 45 -7.65 12.02 13.25
C HIS A 45 -6.40 12.11 14.14
N ILE A 46 -5.90 10.97 14.63
CA ILE A 46 -4.61 10.92 15.34
C ILE A 46 -3.47 11.36 14.41
N ALA A 47 -3.44 10.81 13.18
CA ALA A 47 -2.47 11.18 12.16
C ALA A 47 -2.53 12.68 11.82
N ALA A 48 -3.74 13.23 11.63
CA ALA A 48 -3.94 14.64 11.35
C ALA A 48 -3.50 15.52 12.54
N THR A 49 -3.79 15.11 13.78
CA THR A 49 -3.36 15.82 14.99
C THR A 49 -1.85 15.94 15.05
N LEU A 50 -1.12 14.86 14.79
CA LEU A 50 0.35 14.87 14.76
C LEU A 50 0.87 15.83 13.70
N ALA A 51 0.34 15.73 12.48
CA ALA A 51 0.74 16.60 11.37
C ALA A 51 0.45 18.09 11.67
N LEU A 52 -0.74 18.40 12.19
CA LEU A 52 -1.16 19.76 12.54
C LEU A 52 -0.41 20.32 13.77
N SER A 53 0.24 19.47 14.55
CA SER A 53 1.04 19.87 15.70
C SER A 53 2.45 20.34 15.33
N CYS A 54 2.86 20.18 14.10
CA CYS A 54 4.11 20.70 13.59
C CYS A 54 4.10 22.23 13.57
N LYS A 55 5.24 22.84 13.83
CA LYS A 55 5.39 24.29 13.71
C LYS A 55 5.41 24.67 12.22
N LYS A 56 4.80 25.81 11.88
CA LYS A 56 4.91 26.32 10.51
C LYS A 56 6.38 26.50 10.12
N PRO A 57 6.78 26.08 8.91
CA PRO A 57 8.16 26.27 8.47
C PRO A 57 8.51 27.76 8.41
N PRO A 58 9.77 28.12 8.70
CA PRO A 58 10.23 29.49 8.54
C PRO A 58 10.03 29.97 7.10
N LYS A 59 9.81 31.29 6.92
CA LYS A 59 9.59 31.87 5.60
C LYS A 59 10.72 31.53 4.60
N ASN A 60 11.95 31.54 5.07
CA ASN A 60 13.14 31.20 4.26
C ASN A 60 13.10 29.75 3.72
N PHE A 61 12.47 28.83 4.43
CA PHE A 61 12.29 27.46 3.95
C PHE A 61 11.31 27.40 2.77
N ILE A 62 10.22 28.16 2.87
CA ILE A 62 9.23 28.29 1.80
C ILE A 62 9.88 28.89 0.56
N ASP A 63 10.72 29.93 0.75
CA ASP A 63 11.46 30.57 -0.33
C ASP A 63 12.48 29.62 -0.99
N MET A 64 13.14 28.75 -0.20
CA MET A 64 14.04 27.71 -0.74
C MET A 64 13.31 26.65 -1.58
N ILE A 65 12.06 26.31 -1.22
CA ILE A 65 11.23 25.40 -2.02
C ILE A 65 10.71 26.10 -3.30
N ASP A 66 10.48 27.42 -3.25
CA ASP A 66 10.04 28.21 -4.38
C ASP A 66 11.16 28.49 -5.40
N ASP A 67 12.43 28.29 -5.03
CA ASP A 67 13.50 28.38 -6.00
C ASP A 67 13.42 27.20 -6.98
N ARG A 68 12.70 27.45 -8.08
CA ARG A 68 12.45 26.49 -9.16
C ARG A 68 13.73 25.98 -9.81
N THR A 69 14.84 26.67 -9.59
CA THR A 69 16.18 26.24 -10.02
C THR A 69 16.66 25.00 -9.25
N ILE A 70 16.12 24.71 -8.07
CA ILE A 70 16.42 23.47 -7.29
C ILE A 70 16.00 22.21 -8.07
N TYR A 71 14.97 22.31 -8.91
CA TYR A 71 14.49 21.18 -9.72
C TYR A 71 15.29 20.94 -11.01
N GLN A 72 16.20 21.86 -11.37
CA GLN A 72 16.83 21.89 -12.68
C GLN A 72 18.32 21.54 -12.68
N ARG A 73 18.95 21.51 -11.52
CA ARG A 73 20.39 21.26 -11.45
C ARG A 73 20.68 19.81 -11.07
N ASP A 74 21.18 19.04 -12.03
CA ASP A 74 21.97 17.82 -11.80
C ASP A 74 23.25 18.12 -10.98
N GLU A 75 23.53 19.38 -10.68
CA GLU A 75 24.65 19.87 -9.90
C GLU A 75 24.26 20.21 -8.46
N TYR A 76 23.74 19.23 -7.72
CA TYR A 76 23.60 19.30 -6.26
C TYR A 76 24.96 19.25 -5.54
N LYS A 77 26.01 19.74 -6.14
CA LYS A 77 27.34 19.83 -5.51
C LYS A 77 27.45 20.93 -4.44
N GLY A 78 26.42 21.75 -4.23
CA GLY A 78 26.46 22.90 -3.32
C GLY A 78 25.74 22.73 -1.98
N TYR A 79 24.83 21.78 -1.80
CA TYR A 79 24.14 21.55 -0.53
C TYR A 79 24.80 20.44 0.29
N HIS A 80 26.05 20.67 0.68
CA HIS A 80 26.79 19.82 1.60
C HIS A 80 26.36 19.97 3.07
N ASN A 81 25.34 20.76 3.37
CA ASN A 81 24.90 20.97 4.73
C ASN A 81 23.63 20.14 5.00
N LYS A 82 23.83 18.80 5.22
CA LYS A 82 22.80 17.90 5.74
C LYS A 82 22.10 18.52 6.97
N ASP A 83 22.82 19.30 7.78
CA ASP A 83 22.29 19.94 8.98
C ASP A 83 21.28 21.06 8.66
N GLN A 84 21.40 21.77 7.53
CA GLN A 84 20.41 22.78 7.13
C GLN A 84 19.15 22.13 6.56
N ALA A 85 19.25 21.07 5.78
CA ALA A 85 18.11 20.30 5.31
C ALA A 85 17.36 19.65 6.49
N TYR A 86 18.09 19.10 7.46
CA TYR A 86 17.52 18.59 8.71
C TYR A 86 16.80 19.67 9.54
N LYS A 87 17.37 20.88 9.65
CA LYS A 87 16.74 22.00 10.38
C LYS A 87 15.45 22.50 9.71
N CYS A 88 15.34 22.37 8.40
CA CYS A 88 14.15 22.77 7.64
C CYS A 88 13.04 21.72 7.65
N GLY A 89 13.36 20.44 7.73
CA GLY A 89 12.39 19.32 7.68
C GLY A 89 11.53 19.17 8.95
N ASN A 90 11.97 19.71 10.08
CA ASN A 90 11.31 19.56 11.40
C ASN A 90 10.02 20.39 11.55
N HIS A 91 9.32 20.72 10.47
CA HIS A 91 8.17 21.62 10.50
C HIS A 91 6.93 21.08 9.81
N ARG A 92 6.87 19.79 9.48
CA ARG A 92 5.71 19.20 8.82
C ARG A 92 5.49 17.75 9.20
N GLY A 93 4.23 17.33 9.09
CA GLY A 93 3.81 15.94 9.15
C GLY A 93 3.44 15.43 7.77
N ILE A 94 3.99 14.28 7.39
CA ILE A 94 3.70 13.60 6.14
C ILE A 94 2.99 12.29 6.46
N VAL A 95 1.76 12.13 5.95
CA VAL A 95 1.01 10.88 6.06
C VAL A 95 1.18 10.07 4.79
N LEU A 96 1.57 8.82 4.94
CA LEU A 96 1.69 7.84 3.86
C LEU A 96 0.52 6.86 3.89
N THR A 97 -0.08 6.61 2.73
CA THR A 97 -1.22 5.71 2.57
C THR A 97 -0.95 4.67 1.48
N VAL A 98 -1.61 3.51 1.57
CA VAL A 98 -1.48 2.43 0.57
C VAL A 98 -2.29 2.69 -0.70
N SER A 99 -3.28 3.58 -0.68
CA SER A 99 -4.17 3.77 -1.81
C SER A 99 -4.59 5.23 -2.03
N LYS A 100 -5.00 5.52 -3.27
CA LYS A 100 -5.57 6.83 -3.63
C LYS A 100 -6.91 7.09 -2.93
N ALA A 101 -7.70 6.04 -2.71
CA ALA A 101 -8.98 6.16 -2.00
C ALA A 101 -8.80 6.67 -0.57
N LEU A 102 -7.76 6.18 0.13
CA LEU A 102 -7.41 6.69 1.46
C LEU A 102 -6.93 8.15 1.40
N GLN A 103 -6.13 8.53 0.37
CA GLN A 103 -5.76 9.94 0.18
C GLN A 103 -7.00 10.84 0.02
N ASP A 104 -7.96 10.41 -0.83
CA ASP A 104 -9.20 11.17 -1.06
C ASP A 104 -10.07 11.23 0.21
N GLN A 105 -10.05 10.18 1.04
CA GLN A 105 -10.71 10.18 2.35
C GLN A 105 -10.09 11.25 3.29
N TYR A 106 -8.75 11.34 3.37
CA TYR A 106 -8.11 12.42 4.14
C TYR A 106 -8.54 13.80 3.65
N LYS A 107 -8.59 14.02 2.34
CA LYS A 107 -9.04 15.31 1.78
C LYS A 107 -10.50 15.60 2.09
N SER A 108 -11.37 14.60 2.06
CA SER A 108 -12.79 14.78 2.38
C SER A 108 -13.03 15.11 3.85
N ILE A 109 -12.22 14.55 4.77
CA ILE A 109 -12.37 14.77 6.21
C ILE A 109 -11.73 16.09 6.65
N PHE A 110 -10.52 16.42 6.15
CA PHE A 110 -9.72 17.53 6.66
C PHE A 110 -9.63 18.73 5.71
N SER A 111 -10.36 18.67 4.57
CA SER A 111 -10.56 19.76 3.60
C SER A 111 -9.35 20.67 3.37
N ASP A 112 -9.37 21.89 3.91
CA ASP A 112 -8.38 22.94 3.67
C ASP A 112 -7.08 22.77 4.48
N SER A 113 -7.09 21.91 5.49
CA SER A 113 -5.92 21.68 6.35
C SER A 113 -4.89 20.75 5.70
N VAL A 114 -5.30 19.93 4.72
CA VAL A 114 -4.47 18.89 4.11
C VAL A 114 -4.24 19.14 2.62
N GLU A 115 -2.99 18.91 2.17
CA GLU A 115 -2.65 18.89 0.76
C GLU A 115 -2.26 17.49 0.30
N LEU A 116 -2.79 17.10 -0.87
CA LEU A 116 -2.53 15.78 -1.46
C LEU A 116 -1.47 15.87 -2.56
N LEU A 117 -0.57 14.89 -2.57
CA LEU A 117 0.31 14.65 -3.71
C LEU A 117 0.09 13.25 -4.26
N LYS A 118 -0.47 13.17 -5.47
CA LYS A 118 -0.63 11.92 -6.23
C LYS A 118 0.49 11.77 -7.26
N GLY A 119 0.68 10.58 -7.80
CA GLY A 119 1.63 10.35 -8.89
C GLY A 119 1.29 11.17 -10.15
N LYS A 120 2.29 11.50 -10.96
CA LYS A 120 2.18 12.33 -12.17
C LYS A 120 1.05 11.92 -13.13
N SER A 121 0.75 10.64 -13.22
CA SER A 121 -0.32 10.11 -14.09
C SER A 121 -1.74 10.55 -13.70
N ASN A 122 -1.91 11.16 -12.53
CA ASN A 122 -3.22 11.63 -12.05
C ASN A 122 -3.50 13.09 -12.40
N TYR A 123 -2.55 13.76 -13.06
CA TYR A 123 -2.67 15.16 -13.46
C TYR A 123 -2.54 15.28 -14.97
N PRO A 124 -3.39 16.05 -15.66
CA PRO A 124 -3.23 16.32 -17.09
C PRO A 124 -1.98 17.15 -17.32
N CYS A 125 -1.33 16.95 -18.46
CA CYS A 125 -0.22 17.81 -18.87
C CYS A 125 -0.74 19.18 -19.33
N ALA A 126 -0.22 20.27 -18.79
CA ALA A 126 -0.64 21.62 -19.17
C ALA A 126 -0.32 21.99 -20.63
N LEU A 127 0.71 21.35 -21.22
CA LEU A 127 1.09 21.58 -22.64
C LEU A 127 0.33 20.64 -23.59
N GLU A 128 -0.04 19.45 -23.14
CA GLU A 128 -0.73 18.43 -23.94
C GLU A 128 -1.76 17.70 -23.07
N PRO A 129 -2.95 18.27 -22.87
CA PRO A 129 -3.94 17.76 -21.93
C PRO A 129 -4.47 16.33 -22.21
N THR A 130 -4.20 15.80 -23.40
CA THR A 130 -4.53 14.42 -23.78
C THR A 130 -3.67 13.38 -23.06
N PHE A 131 -2.59 13.81 -22.36
CA PHE A 131 -1.68 12.97 -21.60
C PHE A 131 -1.66 13.33 -20.12
N GLY A 132 -1.34 12.33 -19.28
CA GLY A 132 -0.90 12.59 -17.92
C GLY A 132 0.49 13.25 -17.90
N CYS A 133 0.78 13.99 -16.84
CA CYS A 133 2.09 14.63 -16.64
C CYS A 133 3.26 13.64 -16.63
N ASP A 134 3.01 12.37 -16.40
CA ASP A 134 3.99 11.29 -16.45
C ASP A 134 4.47 10.94 -17.88
N LEU A 135 3.65 11.25 -18.89
CA LEU A 135 4.00 11.12 -20.30
C LEU A 135 4.44 12.44 -20.94
N SER A 136 4.58 13.49 -20.14
CA SER A 136 4.90 14.83 -20.63
C SER A 136 6.37 14.99 -21.02
N TYR A 137 6.64 15.98 -21.86
CA TYR A 137 7.99 16.34 -22.29
C TYR A 137 8.95 16.64 -21.13
N CYS A 138 8.45 17.28 -20.08
CA CYS A 138 9.22 17.63 -18.89
C CYS A 138 9.68 16.41 -18.07
N SER A 139 9.15 15.22 -18.34
CA SER A 139 9.63 13.98 -17.71
C SER A 139 10.90 13.43 -18.35
N SER A 140 11.24 13.90 -19.55
CA SER A 140 12.32 13.37 -20.35
C SER A 140 13.49 14.34 -20.58
N ASP A 141 13.23 15.65 -20.50
CA ASP A 141 14.24 16.68 -20.74
C ASP A 141 14.12 17.79 -19.69
N PRO A 142 15.18 18.01 -18.87
CA PRO A 142 15.21 19.08 -17.87
C PRO A 142 14.98 20.48 -18.46
N LYS A 143 15.46 20.75 -19.68
CA LYS A 143 15.27 22.05 -20.35
C LYS A 143 13.79 22.30 -20.71
N ILE A 144 13.07 21.26 -21.06
CA ILE A 144 11.62 21.35 -21.30
C ILE A 144 10.85 21.43 -19.98
N ALA A 145 11.39 20.84 -18.91
CA ALA A 145 10.85 21.01 -17.57
C ALA A 145 10.84 22.49 -17.14
N GLU A 146 11.85 23.27 -17.50
CA GLU A 146 11.88 24.72 -17.26
C GLU A 146 10.71 25.46 -17.89
N GLN A 147 10.40 25.17 -19.13
CA GLN A 147 9.27 25.77 -19.83
C GLN A 147 7.93 25.32 -19.22
N CYS A 148 7.83 24.07 -18.80
CA CYS A 148 6.63 23.52 -18.17
C CYS A 148 6.41 24.06 -16.75
N VAL A 149 7.46 24.19 -15.96
CA VAL A 149 7.43 24.74 -14.59
C VAL A 149 7.07 26.22 -14.60
N ASN A 150 7.51 26.97 -15.61
CA ASN A 150 7.14 28.37 -15.81
C ASN A 150 5.71 28.57 -16.34
N ALA A 151 5.08 27.53 -16.88
CA ALA A 151 3.66 27.57 -17.15
C ALA A 151 2.89 27.44 -15.81
N SER A 152 2.44 28.54 -15.26
CA SER A 152 1.62 28.65 -14.02
C SER A 152 0.37 27.74 -13.97
N LYS A 153 0.15 26.94 -15.00
CA LYS A 153 -0.98 26.06 -15.25
C LYS A 153 -0.72 24.59 -15.01
N CYS A 154 0.51 24.16 -14.60
CA CYS A 154 0.79 22.74 -14.39
C CYS A 154 0.22 22.25 -13.06
N GLU A 155 -0.85 21.47 -13.12
CA GLU A 155 -1.55 20.95 -11.93
C GLU A 155 -0.65 20.07 -11.06
N TYR A 156 0.23 19.25 -11.66
CA TYR A 156 1.15 18.39 -10.90
C TYR A 156 2.16 19.22 -10.08
N TYR A 157 2.83 20.19 -10.71
CA TYR A 157 3.80 20.99 -9.99
C TYR A 157 3.15 21.90 -8.96
N ASN A 158 1.96 22.43 -9.25
CA ASN A 158 1.18 23.19 -8.27
C ASN A 158 0.76 22.33 -7.07
N ALA A 159 0.31 21.08 -7.29
CA ALA A 159 -0.02 20.15 -6.22
C ALA A 159 1.23 19.75 -5.42
N LYS A 160 2.36 19.52 -6.10
CA LYS A 160 3.64 19.22 -5.46
C LYS A 160 4.12 20.38 -4.58
N ASP A 161 4.10 21.59 -5.08
CA ASP A 161 4.48 22.80 -4.32
C ASP A 161 3.60 22.97 -3.09
N LYS A 162 2.27 22.86 -3.24
CA LYS A 162 1.33 22.94 -2.13
C LYS A 162 1.60 21.87 -1.07
N ALA A 163 1.75 20.61 -1.48
CA ALA A 163 2.01 19.51 -0.55
C ALA A 163 3.36 19.65 0.18
N LEU A 164 4.40 20.16 -0.50
CA LEU A 164 5.71 20.35 0.10
C LEU A 164 5.77 21.55 1.06
N LYS A 165 4.95 22.58 0.86
CA LYS A 165 4.87 23.79 1.68
C LYS A 165 3.88 23.67 2.84
N ASN A 166 2.94 22.72 2.76
CA ASN A 166 1.94 22.54 3.82
C ASN A 166 2.52 21.78 5.02
N ILE A 167 2.06 22.14 6.22
CA ILE A 167 2.42 21.43 7.46
C ILE A 167 1.82 20.02 7.51
N PHE A 168 0.70 19.78 6.82
CA PHE A 168 0.02 18.50 6.72
C PHE A 168 -0.16 18.08 5.27
N SER A 169 0.60 17.08 4.85
CA SER A 169 0.50 16.52 3.51
C SER A 169 0.25 15.02 3.52
N VAL A 170 -0.46 14.53 2.50
CA VAL A 170 -0.78 13.10 2.33
C VAL A 170 -0.34 12.65 0.95
N MET A 171 0.38 11.54 0.89
CA MET A 171 0.79 10.88 -0.35
C MET A 171 0.81 9.36 -0.18
N ASN A 172 0.85 8.60 -1.28
CA ASN A 172 1.05 7.16 -1.15
C ASN A 172 2.53 6.81 -1.00
N TYR A 173 2.80 5.60 -0.49
CA TYR A 173 4.16 5.09 -0.29
C TYR A 173 5.02 5.18 -1.55
N SER A 174 4.50 4.78 -2.71
CA SER A 174 5.23 4.83 -3.97
C SER A 174 5.64 6.26 -4.34
N MET A 175 4.79 7.26 -4.11
CA MET A 175 5.13 8.68 -4.34
C MET A 175 6.22 9.14 -3.39
N ALA A 176 6.09 8.84 -2.09
CA ALA A 176 7.07 9.19 -1.08
C ALA A 176 8.45 8.60 -1.38
N LEU A 177 8.51 7.32 -1.73
CA LEU A 177 9.75 6.61 -2.07
C LEU A 177 10.41 7.13 -3.37
N SER A 178 9.62 7.73 -4.28
CA SER A 178 10.12 8.29 -5.54
C SER A 178 10.61 9.74 -5.40
N LEU A 179 10.32 10.42 -4.30
CA LEU A 179 10.78 11.78 -4.05
C LEU A 179 12.20 11.77 -3.46
N PRO A 180 13.04 12.77 -3.83
CA PRO A 180 14.34 12.97 -3.21
C PRO A 180 14.25 13.15 -1.70
N ASP A 181 15.27 12.67 -0.98
CA ASP A 181 15.30 12.68 0.50
C ASP A 181 15.13 14.07 1.10
N HIS A 182 15.75 15.09 0.50
CA HIS A 182 15.67 16.47 0.99
C HIS A 182 14.25 17.07 0.90
N LEU A 183 13.40 16.56 -0.02
CA LEU A 183 11.99 16.97 -0.13
C LEU A 183 11.07 16.22 0.83
N MET A 184 11.57 15.15 1.45
CA MET A 184 10.78 14.28 2.33
C MET A 184 11.11 14.47 3.82
N GLN A 185 12.06 15.36 4.16
CA GLN A 185 12.39 15.63 5.55
C GLN A 185 11.16 16.13 6.31
N SER A 186 10.89 15.53 7.48
CA SER A 186 9.68 15.82 8.26
C SER A 186 9.91 15.65 9.77
N GLU A 187 9.11 16.32 10.58
CA GLU A 187 9.05 16.07 12.03
C GLU A 187 8.37 14.73 12.29
N PHE A 188 7.22 14.51 11.64
CA PHE A 188 6.47 13.26 11.71
C PHE A 188 6.33 12.64 10.32
N LEU A 189 6.75 11.39 10.17
CA LEU A 189 6.38 10.49 9.09
C LEU A 189 5.36 9.50 9.63
N ILE A 190 4.15 9.57 9.15
CA ILE A 190 3.03 8.79 9.65
C ILE A 190 2.65 7.77 8.60
N CYS A 191 2.92 6.50 8.86
CA CYS A 191 2.63 5.37 7.98
C CYS A 191 1.25 4.81 8.32
N ASP A 192 0.23 5.21 7.57
CA ASP A 192 -1.13 4.66 7.73
C ASP A 192 -1.23 3.30 7.01
N GLU A 193 -1.93 2.35 7.62
CA GLU A 193 -1.94 0.93 7.26
C GLU A 193 -0.50 0.34 7.19
N ALA A 194 0.29 0.57 8.24
CA ALA A 194 1.70 0.18 8.31
C ALA A 194 1.94 -1.34 8.17
N SER A 195 0.95 -2.19 8.38
CA SER A 195 1.00 -3.63 8.10
C SER A 195 1.34 -3.95 6.63
N GLU A 196 1.06 -3.01 5.71
CA GLU A 196 1.34 -3.14 4.28
C GLU A 196 2.71 -2.59 3.86
N LEU A 197 3.43 -1.94 4.78
CA LEU A 197 4.68 -1.26 4.48
C LEU A 197 5.74 -2.20 3.90
N GLU A 198 5.80 -3.45 4.37
CA GLU A 198 6.71 -4.45 3.81
C GLU A 198 6.44 -4.68 2.32
N ASP A 199 5.18 -4.88 1.95
CA ASP A 199 4.80 -5.19 0.57
C ASP A 199 5.01 -3.99 -0.35
N GLU A 200 4.78 -2.77 0.14
CA GLU A 200 5.08 -1.52 -0.57
C GLU A 200 6.59 -1.35 -0.82
N LEU A 201 7.43 -1.58 0.18
CA LEU A 201 8.89 -1.50 0.04
C LEU A 201 9.42 -2.61 -0.87
N ILE A 202 8.96 -3.85 -0.72
CA ILE A 202 9.34 -4.95 -1.62
C ILE A 202 8.97 -4.59 -3.07
N SER A 203 7.75 -4.14 -3.32
CA SER A 203 7.32 -3.72 -4.66
C SER A 203 8.16 -2.58 -5.23
N HIS A 204 8.59 -1.63 -4.39
CA HIS A 204 9.41 -0.51 -4.80
C HIS A 204 10.81 -0.94 -5.25
N PHE A 205 11.45 -1.83 -4.49
CA PHE A 205 12.81 -2.31 -4.75
C PHE A 205 12.89 -3.54 -5.67
N SER A 206 11.78 -4.10 -6.11
CA SER A 206 11.77 -5.26 -7.03
C SER A 206 11.80 -4.84 -8.49
N VAL A 207 12.47 -5.66 -9.31
CA VAL A 207 12.45 -5.57 -10.77
C VAL A 207 11.74 -6.80 -11.33
N SER A 208 10.67 -6.57 -12.08
CA SER A 208 9.95 -7.62 -12.81
C SER A 208 9.79 -7.22 -14.26
N LEU A 209 10.13 -8.08 -15.18
CA LEU A 209 9.99 -7.83 -16.61
C LEU A 209 9.58 -9.09 -17.39
N ASN A 210 8.86 -8.86 -18.48
CA ASN A 210 8.53 -9.89 -19.46
C ASN A 210 9.40 -9.70 -20.72
N TYR A 211 10.14 -10.73 -21.11
CA TYR A 211 11.06 -10.67 -22.26
C TYR A 211 10.34 -10.35 -23.55
N LYS A 212 9.21 -11.04 -23.84
CA LYS A 212 8.44 -10.81 -25.06
C LYS A 212 7.95 -9.37 -25.21
N GLN A 213 7.55 -8.75 -24.10
CA GLN A 213 7.14 -7.35 -24.11
C GLN A 213 8.31 -6.42 -24.45
N LEU A 214 9.48 -6.64 -23.85
CA LEU A 214 10.69 -5.86 -24.16
C LEU A 214 11.14 -6.10 -25.60
N GLU A 215 11.20 -7.34 -26.07
CA GLU A 215 11.58 -7.69 -27.43
C GLU A 215 10.66 -7.05 -28.49
N THR A 216 9.36 -6.95 -28.18
CA THR A 216 8.40 -6.24 -29.04
C THR A 216 8.73 -4.76 -29.16
N ILE A 217 9.20 -4.13 -28.07
CA ILE A 217 9.55 -2.71 -28.04
C ILE A 217 10.90 -2.48 -28.72
N PHE A 218 11.90 -3.27 -28.38
CA PHE A 218 13.27 -3.16 -28.91
C PHE A 218 13.39 -3.64 -30.35
N LYS A 219 12.45 -4.47 -30.82
CA LYS A 219 12.51 -5.17 -32.13
C LYS A 219 13.76 -6.04 -32.30
N THR A 220 14.37 -6.42 -31.19
CA THR A 220 15.57 -7.28 -31.12
C THR A 220 15.46 -8.19 -29.91
N PRO A 221 16.06 -9.40 -29.95
CA PRO A 221 16.11 -10.28 -28.80
C PRO A 221 16.81 -9.61 -27.60
N ILE A 222 16.28 -9.89 -26.42
CA ILE A 222 16.89 -9.48 -25.15
C ILE A 222 17.64 -10.67 -24.54
N PRO A 223 18.92 -10.51 -24.14
CA PRO A 223 19.62 -11.58 -23.44
C PRO A 223 18.85 -12.01 -22.19
N LYS A 224 18.52 -13.29 -22.12
CA LYS A 224 17.77 -13.85 -20.98
C LYS A 224 18.73 -14.14 -19.83
N LEU A 225 18.30 -13.86 -18.61
CA LEU A 225 18.99 -14.34 -17.42
C LEU A 225 18.63 -15.83 -17.25
N LEU A 226 19.64 -16.68 -17.29
CA LEU A 226 19.49 -18.15 -17.18
C LEU A 226 20.06 -18.68 -15.86
N SER A 227 20.80 -17.83 -15.11
CA SER A 227 21.45 -18.17 -13.86
C SER A 227 20.70 -17.55 -12.69
N GLU A 228 20.59 -18.31 -11.60
CA GLU A 228 20.10 -17.80 -10.33
C GLU A 228 21.24 -17.34 -9.40
N ASP A 229 22.48 -17.31 -9.90
CA ASP A 229 23.61 -16.75 -9.17
C ASP A 229 23.46 -15.22 -9.04
N PRO A 230 23.57 -14.66 -7.81
CA PRO A 230 23.42 -13.24 -7.59
C PRO A 230 24.42 -12.35 -8.34
N LYS A 231 25.64 -12.83 -8.59
CA LYS A 231 26.65 -12.06 -9.35
C LYS A 231 26.31 -11.97 -10.82
N ASP A 232 25.86 -13.10 -11.40
CA ASP A 232 25.39 -13.14 -12.79
C ASP A 232 24.16 -12.26 -12.98
N ALA A 233 23.20 -12.33 -12.06
CA ALA A 233 21.99 -11.51 -12.08
C ALA A 233 22.31 -10.01 -11.95
N MET A 234 23.23 -9.62 -11.07
CA MET A 234 23.67 -8.24 -10.90
C MET A 234 24.32 -7.70 -12.18
N LYS A 235 25.22 -8.49 -12.79
CA LYS A 235 25.86 -8.12 -14.05
C LYS A 235 24.83 -7.98 -15.17
N TRP A 236 23.97 -9.00 -15.33
CA TRP A 236 22.93 -8.99 -16.34
C TRP A 236 21.99 -7.77 -16.18
N LEU A 237 21.58 -7.44 -14.95
CA LEU A 237 20.72 -6.29 -14.68
C LEU A 237 21.41 -4.96 -14.99
N SER A 238 22.72 -4.87 -14.71
CA SER A 238 23.53 -3.69 -15.03
C SER A 238 23.61 -3.47 -16.54
N ASP A 239 23.91 -4.54 -17.31
CA ASP A 239 24.00 -4.50 -18.77
C ASP A 239 22.64 -4.14 -19.40
N LEU A 240 21.55 -4.73 -18.85
CA LEU A 240 20.18 -4.40 -19.26
C LEU A 240 19.84 -2.94 -18.98
N ALA A 241 20.20 -2.41 -17.81
CA ALA A 241 19.91 -1.03 -17.44
C ALA A 241 20.57 -0.02 -18.41
N VAL A 242 21.81 -0.29 -18.85
CA VAL A 242 22.50 0.52 -19.88
C VAL A 242 21.71 0.48 -21.20
N LYS A 243 21.27 -0.70 -21.64
CA LYS A 243 20.49 -0.87 -22.86
C LYS A 243 19.14 -0.16 -22.79
N LEU A 244 18.41 -0.32 -21.67
CA LEU A 244 17.12 0.36 -21.44
C LEU A 244 17.27 1.89 -21.52
N LYS A 245 18.32 2.44 -20.89
CA LYS A 245 18.60 3.87 -20.92
C LYS A 245 18.87 4.36 -22.34
N SER A 246 19.75 3.68 -23.07
CA SER A 246 20.11 4.04 -24.45
C SER A 246 18.88 4.09 -25.36
N GLU A 247 18.02 3.08 -25.29
CA GLU A 247 16.79 3.04 -26.10
C GLU A 247 15.79 4.13 -25.71
N TYR A 248 15.63 4.36 -24.41
CA TYR A 248 14.77 5.45 -23.93
C TYR A 248 15.25 6.81 -24.41
N ASP A 249 16.55 7.11 -24.24
CA ASP A 249 17.16 8.39 -24.65
C ASP A 249 17.04 8.57 -26.18
N PHE A 250 17.27 7.52 -26.97
CA PHE A 250 17.11 7.56 -28.44
C PHE A 250 15.67 7.86 -28.85
N PHE A 251 14.71 7.17 -28.24
CA PHE A 251 13.29 7.45 -28.50
C PHE A 251 12.92 8.88 -28.15
N MET A 252 13.34 9.37 -26.99
CA MET A 252 13.00 10.72 -26.53
C MET A 252 13.65 11.80 -27.40
N ALA A 253 14.87 11.58 -27.86
CA ALA A 253 15.52 12.49 -28.82
C ALA A 253 14.73 12.59 -30.13
N ASN A 254 14.25 11.46 -30.66
CA ASN A 254 13.42 11.43 -31.87
C ASN A 254 12.02 12.03 -31.62
N PHE A 255 11.42 11.75 -30.48
CA PHE A 255 10.12 12.28 -30.09
C PHE A 255 10.14 13.81 -29.95
N ASN A 256 11.19 14.37 -29.35
CA ASN A 256 11.36 15.82 -29.19
C ASN A 256 11.56 16.57 -30.51
N ARG A 257 12.22 15.92 -31.49
CA ARG A 257 12.45 16.48 -32.84
C ARG A 257 11.24 16.34 -33.76
N ALA A 258 10.35 15.39 -33.49
CA ALA A 258 9.22 15.06 -34.37
C ALA A 258 8.16 16.15 -34.41
N LYS A 259 7.57 16.39 -35.61
CA LYS A 259 6.45 17.31 -35.81
C LYS A 259 5.31 16.62 -36.59
N GLY A 260 4.10 17.14 -36.49
CA GLY A 260 2.94 16.72 -37.29
C GLY A 260 2.61 15.22 -37.18
N LYS A 261 2.46 14.54 -38.31
CA LYS A 261 2.09 13.12 -38.41
C LYS A 261 3.09 12.19 -37.68
N ASN A 262 4.38 12.48 -37.76
CA ASN A 262 5.42 11.70 -37.10
C ASN A 262 5.29 11.76 -35.58
N LYS A 263 4.98 12.92 -35.03
CA LYS A 263 4.75 13.07 -33.59
C LYS A 263 3.53 12.26 -33.12
N LYS A 264 2.42 12.32 -33.86
CA LYS A 264 1.22 11.52 -33.57
C LYS A 264 1.50 10.02 -33.58
N ARG A 265 2.38 9.51 -34.47
CA ARG A 265 2.82 8.13 -34.49
C ARG A 265 3.59 7.75 -33.24
N LEU A 266 4.61 8.54 -32.87
CA LEU A 266 5.45 8.29 -31.70
C LEU A 266 4.65 8.37 -30.39
N LEU A 267 3.62 9.20 -30.33
CA LEU A 267 2.72 9.28 -29.19
C LEU A 267 2.01 7.94 -28.89
N LYS A 268 1.71 7.14 -29.91
CA LYS A 268 1.14 5.80 -29.70
C LYS A 268 2.12 4.84 -29.02
N GLU A 269 3.41 5.07 -29.22
CA GLU A 269 4.49 4.24 -28.68
C GLU A 269 4.93 4.69 -27.27
N ILE A 270 4.54 5.89 -26.83
CA ILE A 270 5.04 6.49 -25.58
C ILE A 270 4.79 5.62 -24.33
N LYS A 271 3.69 4.84 -24.32
CA LYS A 271 3.40 3.91 -23.22
C LYS A 271 4.45 2.80 -23.09
N ASN A 272 5.00 2.35 -24.22
CA ASN A 272 6.04 1.33 -24.26
C ASN A 272 7.36 1.88 -23.68
N TYR A 273 7.71 3.11 -24.03
CA TYR A 273 8.91 3.74 -23.52
C TYR A 273 8.80 4.17 -22.06
N ARG A 274 7.58 4.45 -21.58
CA ARG A 274 7.31 4.58 -20.15
C ARG A 274 7.57 3.26 -19.39
N TYR A 275 7.19 2.12 -19.97
CA TYR A 275 7.49 0.81 -19.40
C TYR A 275 9.00 0.58 -19.30
N ILE A 276 9.76 0.89 -20.38
CA ILE A 276 11.24 0.85 -20.38
C ILE A 276 11.80 1.74 -19.27
N ARG A 277 11.34 2.98 -19.17
CA ARG A 277 11.79 3.92 -18.13
C ARG A 277 11.56 3.39 -16.73
N ASN A 278 10.37 2.85 -16.48
CA ASN A 278 10.05 2.29 -15.18
C ASN A 278 10.96 1.10 -14.80
N ILE A 279 11.24 0.19 -15.75
CA ILE A 279 12.17 -0.92 -15.50
C ILE A 279 13.57 -0.38 -15.27
N TRP A 280 14.02 0.60 -16.04
CA TRP A 280 15.33 1.21 -15.87
C TRP A 280 15.47 1.86 -14.49
N ASP A 281 14.52 2.71 -14.07
CA ASP A 281 14.54 3.36 -12.76
C ASP A 281 14.59 2.32 -11.62
N LYS A 282 13.78 1.26 -11.69
CA LYS A 282 13.78 0.16 -10.73
C LYS A 282 15.09 -0.64 -10.76
N SER A 283 15.68 -0.84 -11.94
CA SER A 283 16.95 -1.54 -12.07
C SER A 283 18.08 -0.78 -11.38
N ILE A 284 18.17 0.54 -11.60
CA ILE A 284 19.17 1.40 -10.94
C ILE A 284 18.95 1.41 -9.43
N LEU A 285 17.70 1.50 -8.99
CA LEU A 285 17.36 1.48 -7.56
C LEU A 285 17.77 0.16 -6.89
N LEU A 286 17.47 -0.98 -7.52
CA LEU A 286 17.83 -2.29 -7.01
C LEU A 286 19.35 -2.47 -6.97
N LEU A 287 20.07 -2.11 -8.05
CA LEU A 287 21.52 -2.17 -8.12
C LEU A 287 22.20 -1.32 -7.03
N ALA A 288 21.71 -0.11 -6.78
CA ALA A 288 22.22 0.77 -5.73
C ALA A 288 22.01 0.21 -4.31
N ASN A 289 21.05 -0.69 -4.14
CA ASN A 289 20.71 -1.30 -2.85
C ASN A 289 20.99 -2.82 -2.80
N TRP A 290 21.70 -3.37 -3.79
CA TRP A 290 21.88 -4.81 -3.98
C TRP A 290 22.34 -5.57 -2.73
N TYR A 291 23.29 -4.98 -2.00
CA TYR A 291 23.89 -5.61 -0.82
C TYR A 291 23.12 -5.34 0.49
N LYS A 292 22.01 -4.63 0.44
CA LYS A 292 21.19 -4.37 1.64
C LYS A 292 20.24 -5.52 2.00
N SER A 293 19.97 -6.42 1.05
CA SER A 293 19.15 -7.61 1.26
C SER A 293 19.64 -8.74 0.35
N GLU A 294 19.38 -9.98 0.73
CA GLU A 294 19.46 -11.12 -0.19
C GLU A 294 18.44 -10.92 -1.32
N ILE A 295 18.86 -11.11 -2.57
CA ILE A 295 17.98 -10.98 -3.73
C ILE A 295 17.51 -12.36 -4.17
N ILE A 296 16.20 -12.56 -4.15
CA ILE A 296 15.55 -13.74 -4.71
C ILE A 296 15.43 -13.56 -6.21
N ILE A 297 15.91 -14.53 -6.96
CA ILE A 297 15.92 -14.55 -8.42
C ILE A 297 14.96 -15.63 -8.89
N GLU A 298 13.93 -15.23 -9.61
CA GLU A 298 12.98 -16.14 -10.26
C GLU A 298 13.05 -15.94 -11.78
N CYS A 299 13.62 -16.93 -12.48
CA CYS A 299 13.79 -16.91 -13.93
C CYS A 299 12.86 -17.92 -14.59
N THR A 300 12.16 -17.50 -15.62
CA THR A 300 11.38 -18.36 -16.51
C THR A 300 11.78 -18.12 -17.97
N ALA A 301 11.26 -18.94 -18.89
CA ALA A 301 11.45 -18.71 -20.32
C ALA A 301 10.86 -17.35 -20.79
N GLU A 302 9.88 -16.81 -20.07
CA GLU A 302 9.10 -15.63 -20.47
C GLU A 302 9.40 -14.38 -19.64
N SER A 303 9.87 -14.55 -18.40
CA SER A 303 10.02 -13.44 -17.44
C SER A 303 11.18 -13.64 -16.49
N VAL A 304 11.61 -12.55 -15.88
CA VAL A 304 12.51 -12.56 -14.73
C VAL A 304 11.96 -11.63 -13.65
N GLU A 305 12.09 -12.06 -12.41
CA GLU A 305 11.78 -11.27 -11.22
C GLU A 305 12.97 -11.30 -10.26
N LEU A 306 13.39 -10.12 -9.84
CA LEU A 306 14.47 -9.90 -8.87
C LEU A 306 13.86 -9.16 -7.68
N THR A 307 13.79 -9.85 -6.54
CA THR A 307 13.03 -9.36 -5.38
C THR A 307 13.86 -9.45 -4.11
N PRO A 308 14.00 -8.38 -3.32
CA PRO A 308 14.63 -8.46 -2.00
C PRO A 308 13.90 -9.45 -1.10
N LEU A 309 14.65 -10.29 -0.38
CA LEU A 309 14.05 -11.24 0.55
C LEU A 309 13.43 -10.52 1.75
N THR A 310 14.16 -9.55 2.31
CA THR A 310 13.74 -8.77 3.49
C THR A 310 13.94 -7.27 3.27
N ILE A 311 13.30 -6.45 4.12
CA ILE A 311 13.34 -5.00 3.99
C ILE A 311 14.04 -4.28 5.15
N ASN A 312 14.54 -5.00 6.14
CA ASN A 312 15.08 -4.44 7.38
C ASN A 312 16.16 -3.35 7.18
N ASN A 313 17.01 -3.47 6.15
CA ASN A 313 17.99 -2.44 5.80
C ASN A 313 17.49 -1.46 4.73
N LEU A 314 16.44 -1.82 3.99
CA LEU A 314 15.86 -0.98 2.94
C LEU A 314 14.90 0.07 3.51
N SER A 315 14.20 -0.24 4.59
CA SER A 315 13.29 0.66 5.31
C SER A 315 13.95 1.94 5.81
N LYS A 316 15.26 1.88 6.11
CA LYS A 316 16.05 3.06 6.52
C LYS A 316 15.96 4.20 5.51
N SER A 317 15.91 3.90 4.22
CA SER A 317 15.77 4.91 3.16
C SER A 317 14.48 5.75 3.28
N LEU A 318 13.46 5.22 3.95
CA LEU A 318 12.23 5.92 4.26
C LEU A 318 12.27 6.57 5.65
N PHE A 319 12.72 5.81 6.65
CA PHE A 319 12.67 6.24 8.06
C PHE A 319 13.69 7.31 8.43
N ASP A 320 14.80 7.40 7.70
CA ASP A 320 15.82 8.44 7.95
C ASP A 320 15.38 9.82 7.44
N ARG A 321 14.20 9.91 6.83
CA ARG A 321 13.59 11.17 6.37
C ARG A 321 12.78 11.88 7.44
N ALA A 322 12.63 11.30 8.65
CA ALA A 322 11.84 11.89 9.70
C ALA A 322 12.51 11.81 11.07
N LYS A 323 12.16 12.77 11.93
CA LYS A 323 12.57 12.76 13.32
C LYS A 323 11.82 11.67 14.09
N HIS A 324 10.50 11.60 13.92
CA HIS A 324 9.65 10.58 14.51
C HIS A 324 8.87 9.84 13.41
N VAL A 325 8.81 8.52 13.52
CA VAL A 325 8.09 7.62 12.60
C VAL A 325 6.96 6.97 13.36
N ILE A 326 5.73 7.22 12.93
CA ILE A 326 4.53 6.70 13.56
C ILE A 326 3.93 5.64 12.64
N LEU A 327 3.91 4.39 13.10
CA LEU A 327 3.40 3.24 12.36
C LEU A 327 1.98 2.92 12.84
N LEU A 328 0.97 3.30 12.05
CA LEU A 328 -0.44 3.11 12.39
C LEU A 328 -1.02 1.90 11.66
N SER A 329 -1.61 0.96 12.36
CA SER A 329 -2.40 -0.11 11.74
C SER A 329 -3.44 -0.68 12.71
N ALA A 330 -4.50 -1.26 12.16
CA ALA A 330 -5.43 -2.06 12.94
C ALA A 330 -4.93 -3.49 13.21
N THR A 331 -3.86 -3.90 12.53
CA THR A 331 -3.48 -5.31 12.42
C THR A 331 -1.99 -5.53 12.67
N ILE A 332 -1.49 -4.99 13.78
CA ILE A 332 -0.15 -5.35 14.26
C ILE A 332 -0.27 -6.66 15.03
N ILE A 333 0.21 -7.73 14.39
CA ILE A 333 0.30 -9.07 15.00
C ILE A 333 1.70 -9.22 15.55
N ASP A 334 2.04 -9.45 16.74
CA ASP A 334 3.40 -9.53 17.27
C ASP A 334 4.24 -8.27 16.97
N PRO A 335 4.13 -7.23 17.80
CA PRO A 335 4.85 -5.96 17.59
C PRO A 335 6.37 -6.11 17.50
N SER A 336 6.96 -7.04 18.25
CA SER A 336 8.41 -7.26 18.26
C SER A 336 8.90 -7.84 16.93
N HIS A 337 8.17 -8.82 16.41
CA HIS A 337 8.47 -9.41 15.10
C HIS A 337 8.25 -8.39 13.97
N PHE A 338 7.18 -7.59 14.03
CA PHE A 338 6.89 -6.52 13.09
C PHE A 338 7.99 -5.45 13.07
N ALA A 339 8.45 -4.99 14.24
CA ALA A 339 9.55 -4.03 14.36
C ALA A 339 10.85 -4.59 13.77
N LYS A 340 11.20 -5.84 14.09
CA LYS A 340 12.38 -6.54 13.56
C LYS A 340 12.38 -6.64 12.04
N GLN A 341 11.22 -6.94 11.44
CA GLN A 341 11.08 -6.99 9.97
C GLN A 341 11.38 -5.64 9.31
N LEU A 342 11.03 -4.55 9.98
CA LEU A 342 11.29 -3.19 9.54
C LEU A 342 12.68 -2.67 9.93
N GLY A 343 13.52 -3.48 10.59
CA GLY A 343 14.84 -3.07 11.06
C GLY A 343 14.79 -2.03 12.19
N ILE A 344 13.77 -2.12 13.05
CA ILE A 344 13.53 -1.24 14.19
C ILE A 344 13.89 -1.99 15.47
N ASP A 345 14.87 -1.50 16.22
CA ASP A 345 15.34 -2.13 17.46
C ASP A 345 14.71 -1.47 18.71
N ASP A 346 14.45 -0.17 18.67
CA ASP A 346 13.87 0.59 19.79
C ASP A 346 12.58 1.30 19.32
N TYR A 347 11.48 1.02 20.00
CA TYR A 347 10.17 1.57 19.68
C TYR A 347 9.29 1.65 20.93
N GLU A 348 8.27 2.53 20.89
CA GLU A 348 7.15 2.50 21.82
C GLU A 348 5.97 1.80 21.14
N TYR A 349 5.31 0.88 21.87
CA TYR A 349 4.11 0.18 21.38
C TYR A 349 2.88 0.60 22.15
N ILE A 350 1.87 1.08 21.45
CA ILE A 350 0.60 1.54 21.99
C ILE A 350 -0.52 0.70 21.36
N GLU A 351 -1.35 0.06 22.18
CA GLU A 351 -2.54 -0.66 21.70
C GLU A 351 -3.80 0.01 22.23
N LEU A 352 -4.66 0.50 21.31
CA LEU A 352 -5.92 1.09 21.70
C LEU A 352 -7.00 0.06 21.91
N GLU A 353 -7.77 0.23 22.96
CA GLU A 353 -8.98 -0.54 23.19
C GLU A 353 -10.07 -0.16 22.17
N SER A 354 -10.90 -1.11 21.80
CA SER A 354 -12.06 -0.83 20.94
C SER A 354 -13.20 -0.25 21.76
N THR A 355 -13.80 0.83 21.27
CA THR A 355 -15.06 1.36 21.83
C THR A 355 -16.29 0.66 21.27
N PHE A 356 -16.12 -0.32 20.37
CA PHE A 356 -17.23 -1.06 19.78
C PHE A 356 -17.73 -2.14 20.72
N ASP A 357 -19.04 -2.33 20.76
CA ASP A 357 -19.66 -3.45 21.44
C ASP A 357 -19.33 -4.74 20.69
N PHE A 358 -18.52 -5.60 21.30
CA PHE A 358 -18.08 -6.87 20.70
C PHE A 358 -19.24 -7.80 20.39
N LYS A 359 -20.35 -7.70 21.14
CA LYS A 359 -21.58 -8.47 20.91
C LYS A 359 -22.27 -8.12 19.60
N LYS A 360 -22.02 -6.93 19.05
CA LYS A 360 -22.55 -6.50 17.76
C LYS A 360 -21.74 -6.99 16.56
N SER A 361 -20.55 -7.54 16.79
CA SER A 361 -19.67 -8.02 15.71
C SER A 361 -18.99 -9.35 16.06
N PRO A 362 -19.75 -10.39 16.42
CA PRO A 362 -19.21 -11.68 16.82
C PRO A 362 -18.50 -12.39 15.66
N ILE A 363 -17.51 -13.22 16.01
CA ILE A 363 -16.78 -14.08 15.07
C ILE A 363 -17.02 -15.53 15.46
N TYR A 364 -17.80 -16.23 14.67
CA TYR A 364 -18.19 -17.61 14.91
C TYR A 364 -17.20 -18.58 14.26
N CYS A 365 -16.50 -19.38 15.06
CA CYS A 365 -15.60 -20.44 14.63
C CYS A 365 -16.18 -21.84 14.78
N GLY A 366 -17.32 -22.00 15.44
CA GLY A 366 -17.94 -23.30 15.78
C GLY A 366 -18.37 -24.15 14.57
N ALA A 367 -18.60 -23.51 13.40
CA ALA A 367 -18.92 -24.20 12.15
C ALA A 367 -17.68 -24.70 11.38
N ALA A 368 -16.48 -24.34 11.81
CA ALA A 368 -15.21 -24.68 11.15
C ALA A 368 -14.79 -26.14 11.38
N LYS A 369 -15.50 -27.07 10.74
CA LYS A 369 -15.29 -28.52 10.92
C LYS A 369 -14.33 -29.15 9.90
N TYR A 370 -14.14 -28.51 8.75
CA TYR A 370 -13.46 -29.09 7.59
C TYR A 370 -12.25 -28.27 7.22
N SER A 371 -11.05 -28.88 7.29
CA SER A 371 -9.81 -28.23 6.84
C SER A 371 -9.80 -28.04 5.33
N LEU A 372 -9.43 -26.85 4.88
CA LEU A 372 -9.22 -26.51 3.47
C LEU A 372 -7.72 -26.40 3.11
N SER A 373 -6.86 -27.20 3.80
CA SER A 373 -5.47 -27.39 3.40
C SER A 373 -5.34 -27.96 1.99
N TYR A 374 -4.16 -27.85 1.39
CA TYR A 374 -3.88 -28.35 0.05
C TYR A 374 -4.34 -29.81 -0.14
N ASP A 375 -4.02 -30.69 0.81
CA ASP A 375 -4.35 -32.13 0.72
C ASP A 375 -5.84 -32.45 0.95
N ASN A 376 -6.58 -31.55 1.59
CA ASN A 376 -7.95 -31.81 2.03
C ASN A 376 -9.01 -31.00 1.26
N ILE A 377 -8.58 -30.01 0.46
CA ILE A 377 -9.52 -29.07 -0.18
C ILE A 377 -10.52 -29.78 -1.08
N ASP A 378 -10.09 -30.74 -1.89
CA ASP A 378 -10.97 -31.42 -2.85
C ASP A 378 -12.04 -32.26 -2.17
N LYS A 379 -11.69 -32.92 -1.08
CA LYS A 379 -12.60 -33.75 -0.27
C LYS A 379 -13.60 -32.90 0.54
N ASN A 380 -13.13 -31.76 1.05
CA ASN A 380 -13.90 -30.99 2.04
C ASN A 380 -14.66 -29.80 1.43
N LEU A 381 -14.24 -29.29 0.27
CA LEU A 381 -14.84 -28.12 -0.36
C LEU A 381 -16.36 -28.26 -0.57
N PRO A 382 -16.90 -29.39 -1.07
CA PRO A 382 -18.37 -29.54 -1.23
C PRO A 382 -19.12 -29.32 0.10
N LYS A 383 -18.60 -29.86 1.21
CA LYS A 383 -19.21 -29.75 2.54
C LYS A 383 -19.17 -28.31 3.07
N VAL A 384 -18.08 -27.59 2.79
CA VAL A 384 -17.96 -26.17 3.17
C VAL A 384 -18.88 -25.30 2.31
N ILE A 385 -19.05 -25.60 1.03
CA ILE A 385 -20.03 -24.91 0.17
C ILE A 385 -21.45 -25.10 0.67
N ASP A 386 -21.82 -26.31 1.12
CA ASP A 386 -23.14 -26.56 1.75
C ASP A 386 -23.33 -25.70 3.02
N GLN A 387 -22.27 -25.45 3.81
CA GLN A 387 -22.32 -24.51 4.94
C GLN A 387 -22.51 -23.07 4.47
N VAL A 388 -21.79 -22.64 3.42
CA VAL A 388 -21.96 -21.30 2.81
C VAL A 388 -23.40 -21.13 2.34
N GLU A 389 -23.98 -22.12 1.68
CA GLU A 389 -25.37 -22.07 1.21
C GLU A 389 -26.37 -21.92 2.37
N LYS A 390 -26.18 -22.68 3.46
CA LYS A 390 -27.02 -22.58 4.65
C LYS A 390 -26.98 -21.18 5.28
N LEU A 391 -25.78 -20.60 5.38
CA LEU A 391 -25.62 -19.24 5.89
C LEU A 391 -26.27 -18.22 4.95
N CYS A 392 -26.07 -18.31 3.64
CA CYS A 392 -26.72 -17.42 2.69
C CYS A 392 -28.25 -17.53 2.68
N LYS A 393 -28.80 -18.71 2.98
CA LYS A 393 -30.24 -18.91 3.17
C LYS A 393 -30.76 -18.31 4.49
N HIS A 394 -29.93 -18.26 5.53
CA HIS A 394 -30.29 -17.60 6.79
C HIS A 394 -30.36 -16.06 6.62
N TYR A 395 -29.44 -15.49 5.86
CA TYR A 395 -29.35 -14.04 5.61
C TYR A 395 -30.00 -13.62 4.28
N THR A 396 -31.16 -14.18 3.91
CA THR A 396 -31.80 -13.90 2.61
C THR A 396 -32.15 -12.42 2.39
N ALA A 397 -32.50 -11.69 3.45
CA ALA A 397 -32.87 -10.29 3.42
C ALA A 397 -31.67 -9.33 3.58
N ASN A 398 -30.45 -9.85 3.76
CA ASN A 398 -29.29 -9.04 4.10
C ASN A 398 -28.22 -9.07 2.99
N LYS A 399 -27.53 -7.96 2.81
CA LYS A 399 -26.29 -7.91 2.03
C LYS A 399 -25.15 -8.51 2.82
N GLY A 400 -24.19 -9.12 2.10
CA GLY A 400 -23.06 -9.77 2.75
C GLY A 400 -21.81 -9.86 1.86
N LEU A 401 -20.74 -10.43 2.46
CA LEU A 401 -19.44 -10.59 1.85
C LEU A 401 -18.89 -12.00 2.07
N ILE A 402 -18.38 -12.63 1.02
CA ILE A 402 -17.73 -13.95 1.09
C ILE A 402 -16.27 -13.80 0.65
N HIS A 403 -15.36 -13.96 1.60
CA HIS A 403 -13.93 -14.03 1.37
C HIS A 403 -13.52 -15.46 1.04
N THR A 404 -13.18 -15.73 -0.19
CA THR A 404 -12.79 -17.09 -0.62
C THR A 404 -11.29 -17.34 -0.46
N HIS A 405 -10.45 -16.30 -0.54
CA HIS A 405 -8.98 -16.34 -0.53
C HIS A 405 -8.35 -17.37 -1.48
N ASN A 406 -9.15 -17.90 -2.42
CA ASN A 406 -8.72 -18.89 -3.40
C ASN A 406 -9.65 -18.86 -4.62
N PHE A 407 -9.07 -18.83 -5.83
CA PHE A 407 -9.86 -18.81 -7.08
C PHE A 407 -10.66 -20.10 -7.31
N LYS A 408 -10.12 -21.26 -6.94
CA LYS A 408 -10.85 -22.55 -7.05
C LYS A 408 -12.12 -22.55 -6.18
N ILE A 409 -12.01 -22.01 -4.96
CA ILE A 409 -13.17 -21.86 -4.07
C ILE A 409 -14.17 -20.85 -4.65
N ASN A 410 -13.68 -19.75 -5.20
CA ASN A 410 -14.52 -18.75 -5.84
C ASN A 410 -15.34 -19.32 -6.99
N GLU A 411 -14.73 -20.12 -7.87
CA GLU A 411 -15.41 -20.78 -8.98
C GLU A 411 -16.38 -21.89 -8.53
N ALA A 412 -16.03 -22.62 -7.47
CA ALA A 412 -16.92 -23.63 -6.91
C ALA A 412 -18.20 -22.99 -6.31
N ILE A 413 -18.06 -21.85 -5.60
CA ILE A 413 -19.21 -21.08 -5.12
C ILE A 413 -20.01 -20.52 -6.28
N ARG A 414 -19.36 -19.97 -7.32
CA ARG A 414 -20.03 -19.48 -8.52
C ARG A 414 -20.85 -20.56 -9.21
N SER A 415 -20.31 -21.76 -9.32
CA SER A 415 -21.01 -22.90 -9.92
C SER A 415 -22.24 -23.31 -9.09
N ARG A 416 -22.12 -23.33 -7.75
CA ARG A 416 -23.22 -23.67 -6.84
C ARG A 416 -24.39 -22.70 -6.92
N PHE A 417 -24.10 -21.40 -7.03
CA PHE A 417 -25.12 -20.35 -7.09
C PHE A 417 -25.36 -19.83 -8.53
N SER A 418 -25.06 -20.65 -9.52
CA SER A 418 -25.27 -20.31 -10.93
C SER A 418 -26.72 -19.89 -11.21
N GLY A 419 -26.90 -18.81 -11.99
CA GLY A 419 -28.22 -18.25 -12.30
C GLY A 419 -28.84 -17.37 -11.20
N GLN A 420 -28.22 -17.26 -10.02
CA GLN A 420 -28.73 -16.38 -8.96
C GLN A 420 -28.11 -14.98 -9.08
N THR A 421 -28.93 -14.00 -9.40
CA THR A 421 -28.51 -12.59 -9.59
C THR A 421 -28.09 -11.88 -8.28
N ARG A 422 -28.37 -12.49 -7.12
CA ARG A 422 -27.97 -12.01 -5.80
C ARG A 422 -26.45 -11.98 -5.64
N PHE A 423 -25.72 -12.92 -6.26
CA PHE A 423 -24.28 -13.06 -6.07
C PHE A 423 -23.51 -12.25 -7.11
N ILE A 424 -22.59 -11.41 -6.63
CA ILE A 424 -21.70 -10.58 -7.44
C ILE A 424 -20.30 -11.15 -7.32
N TYR A 425 -19.73 -11.66 -8.42
CA TYR A 425 -18.43 -12.33 -8.44
C TYR A 425 -17.35 -11.45 -9.02
N ARG A 426 -16.16 -11.52 -8.42
CA ARG A 426 -14.97 -10.99 -9.06
C ARG A 426 -14.58 -11.88 -10.24
N GLN A 427 -14.53 -11.29 -11.42
CA GLN A 427 -14.00 -11.91 -12.64
C GLN A 427 -12.54 -11.46 -12.86
N ALA A 428 -11.77 -12.28 -13.60
CA ALA A 428 -10.44 -11.86 -14.05
C ALA A 428 -10.54 -10.55 -14.86
N GLY A 429 -9.75 -9.55 -14.48
CA GLY A 429 -9.76 -8.23 -15.13
C GLY A 429 -10.78 -7.22 -14.61
N THR A 430 -11.71 -7.60 -13.71
CA THR A 430 -12.62 -6.62 -13.10
C THR A 430 -11.94 -5.86 -11.95
N ASN A 431 -12.17 -4.53 -11.92
CA ASN A 431 -11.73 -3.68 -10.82
C ASN A 431 -12.64 -3.89 -9.59
N ASN A 432 -12.05 -4.05 -8.41
CA ASN A 432 -12.77 -4.16 -7.14
C ASN A 432 -13.72 -2.97 -6.91
N GLU A 433 -13.33 -1.75 -7.27
CA GLU A 433 -14.17 -0.55 -7.11
C GLU A 433 -15.49 -0.64 -7.88
N GLN A 434 -15.48 -1.23 -9.08
CA GLN A 434 -16.69 -1.42 -9.88
C GLN A 434 -17.65 -2.42 -9.23
N LEU A 435 -17.10 -3.50 -8.64
CA LEU A 435 -17.91 -4.50 -7.93
C LEU A 435 -18.56 -3.90 -6.68
N ILE A 436 -17.82 -3.12 -5.91
CA ILE A 436 -18.32 -2.43 -4.72
C ILE A 436 -19.40 -1.41 -5.12
N LYS A 437 -19.16 -0.61 -6.16
CA LYS A 437 -20.16 0.35 -6.67
C LYS A 437 -21.45 -0.35 -7.09
N LEU A 438 -21.34 -1.49 -7.78
CA LEU A 438 -22.49 -2.30 -8.18
C LEU A 438 -23.25 -2.83 -6.95
N HIS A 439 -22.55 -3.39 -5.97
CA HIS A 439 -23.14 -3.89 -4.73
C HIS A 439 -23.86 -2.78 -3.95
N ASN A 440 -23.22 -1.62 -3.83
CA ASN A 440 -23.77 -0.49 -3.10
C ASN A 440 -25.01 0.12 -3.78
N SER A 441 -25.03 0.16 -5.13
CA SER A 441 -26.13 0.76 -5.89
C SER A 441 -27.39 -0.12 -5.97
N ARG A 442 -27.28 -1.42 -5.74
CA ARG A 442 -28.43 -2.33 -5.77
C ARG A 442 -29.22 -2.23 -4.45
N ILE A 443 -30.55 -2.25 -4.54
CA ILE A 443 -31.45 -2.24 -3.37
C ILE A 443 -31.61 -3.66 -2.82
N ASP A 444 -31.63 -4.65 -3.69
CA ASP A 444 -31.77 -6.06 -3.32
C ASP A 444 -30.58 -6.60 -2.50
N PRO A 445 -30.78 -7.65 -1.67
CA PRO A 445 -29.81 -8.16 -0.74
C PRO A 445 -28.67 -8.93 -1.45
N THR A 446 -27.76 -8.23 -2.09
CA THR A 446 -26.62 -8.79 -2.80
C THR A 446 -25.52 -9.34 -1.89
N VAL A 447 -24.78 -10.31 -2.40
CA VAL A 447 -23.61 -10.91 -1.73
C VAL A 447 -22.39 -10.79 -2.63
N LEU A 448 -21.35 -10.10 -2.16
CA LEU A 448 -20.06 -10.02 -2.83
C LEU A 448 -19.27 -11.30 -2.59
N VAL A 449 -18.70 -11.89 -3.64
CA VAL A 449 -17.84 -13.07 -3.54
C VAL A 449 -16.49 -12.77 -4.19
N SER A 450 -15.41 -12.82 -3.41
CA SER A 450 -14.09 -12.46 -3.93
C SER A 450 -12.94 -13.17 -3.22
N PRO A 451 -11.89 -13.54 -3.96
CA PRO A 451 -10.66 -14.06 -3.36
C PRO A 451 -9.75 -12.98 -2.77
N SER A 452 -9.99 -11.69 -3.04
CA SER A 452 -9.03 -10.62 -2.74
C SER A 452 -9.63 -9.28 -2.34
N LEU A 453 -10.87 -9.24 -1.83
CA LEU A 453 -11.48 -8.03 -1.26
C LEU A 453 -10.99 -7.81 0.18
N VAL A 454 -9.68 -7.72 0.39
CA VAL A 454 -9.10 -7.49 1.71
C VAL A 454 -8.86 -6.01 1.95
N PHE A 455 -8.53 -5.23 0.91
CA PHE A 455 -8.17 -3.82 1.03
C PHE A 455 -9.17 -2.88 0.35
N GLY A 456 -9.45 -1.74 0.99
CA GLY A 456 -10.25 -0.65 0.41
C GLY A 456 -11.75 -0.95 0.27
N THR A 457 -12.27 -2.00 0.93
CA THR A 457 -13.69 -2.33 0.91
C THR A 457 -14.29 -2.10 2.29
N ASP A 458 -15.11 -1.10 2.42
CA ASP A 458 -15.89 -0.83 3.61
C ASP A 458 -17.37 -1.01 3.28
N LEU A 459 -18.04 -1.88 4.02
CA LEU A 459 -19.45 -2.21 3.85
C LEU A 459 -20.20 -1.92 5.17
N PRO A 460 -20.35 -0.64 5.54
CA PRO A 460 -21.05 -0.27 6.77
C PRO A 460 -22.57 -0.51 6.65
N ASP A 461 -23.21 -0.65 7.77
CA ASP A 461 -24.65 -0.74 7.90
C ASP A 461 -25.27 -1.84 7.03
N ASP A 462 -26.34 -1.56 6.30
CA ASP A 462 -27.03 -2.54 5.47
C ASP A 462 -26.25 -2.96 4.22
N LEU A 463 -25.06 -2.43 4.00
CA LEU A 463 -24.18 -2.89 2.93
C LEU A 463 -23.46 -4.21 3.28
N GLY A 464 -23.34 -4.56 4.59
CA GLY A 464 -22.68 -5.79 5.00
C GLY A 464 -23.10 -6.29 6.38
N ARG A 465 -24.24 -7.00 6.47
CA ARG A 465 -24.75 -7.54 7.75
C ARG A 465 -24.18 -8.90 8.12
N PHE A 466 -23.53 -9.58 7.19
CA PHE A 466 -22.78 -10.79 7.45
C PHE A 466 -21.56 -10.91 6.54
N GLN A 467 -20.56 -11.63 7.04
CA GLN A 467 -19.40 -11.99 6.21
C GLN A 467 -18.96 -13.43 6.52
N ILE A 468 -18.43 -14.09 5.48
CA ILE A 468 -17.96 -15.47 5.56
C ILE A 468 -16.51 -15.52 5.10
N VAL A 469 -15.60 -15.96 5.95
CA VAL A 469 -14.23 -16.31 5.60
C VAL A 469 -14.18 -17.81 5.34
N VAL A 470 -14.17 -18.20 4.08
CA VAL A 470 -14.28 -19.60 3.68
C VAL A 470 -12.99 -20.36 3.95
N LYS A 471 -11.84 -19.75 3.62
CA LYS A 471 -10.51 -20.31 3.80
C LYS A 471 -9.61 -19.30 4.51
N LEU A 472 -8.71 -19.78 5.36
CA LEU A 472 -7.67 -18.94 5.96
C LEU A 472 -6.76 -18.35 4.88
N PRO A 473 -6.43 -17.03 4.96
CA PRO A 473 -5.71 -16.30 3.92
C PRO A 473 -4.21 -16.56 3.90
N TYR A 474 -3.81 -17.83 3.85
CA TYR A 474 -2.40 -18.18 3.67
C TYR A 474 -1.90 -17.75 2.30
N MET A 475 -0.71 -17.14 2.27
CA MET A 475 -0.07 -16.77 1.00
C MET A 475 0.32 -18.02 0.20
N PRO A 476 0.24 -17.95 -1.15
CA PRO A 476 0.62 -19.07 -1.99
C PRO A 476 2.15 -19.32 -1.94
N LEU A 477 2.56 -20.57 -1.68
CA LEU A 477 3.97 -20.98 -1.63
C LEU A 477 4.61 -21.17 -3.02
N GLY A 478 3.92 -20.74 -4.09
CA GLY A 478 4.44 -20.80 -5.46
C GLY A 478 5.52 -19.75 -5.75
N SER A 479 5.56 -18.64 -5.01
CA SER A 479 6.64 -17.66 -5.08
C SER A 479 7.85 -18.15 -4.31
N LYS A 480 9.03 -18.10 -4.91
CA LYS A 480 10.29 -18.49 -4.30
C LYS A 480 10.61 -17.65 -3.05
N ARG A 481 10.31 -16.34 -3.09
CA ARG A 481 10.45 -15.45 -1.93
C ARG A 481 9.58 -15.93 -0.75
N ILE A 482 8.28 -16.14 -0.99
CA ILE A 482 7.37 -16.56 0.08
C ILE A 482 7.76 -17.93 0.64
N LYS A 483 8.15 -18.86 -0.23
CA LYS A 483 8.63 -20.18 0.20
C LYS A 483 9.91 -20.07 1.04
N THR A 484 10.88 -19.27 0.61
CA THR A 484 12.13 -19.04 1.36
C THR A 484 11.85 -18.44 2.74
N LEU A 485 10.94 -17.46 2.82
CA LEU A 485 10.54 -16.88 4.11
C LEU A 485 9.78 -17.89 4.98
N PHE A 486 8.88 -18.68 4.41
CA PHE A 486 8.19 -19.76 5.13
C PHE A 486 9.18 -20.77 5.75
N ASP A 487 10.22 -21.15 5.00
CA ASP A 487 11.22 -22.13 5.46
C ASP A 487 12.12 -21.54 6.57
N ARG A 488 12.45 -20.24 6.50
CA ARG A 488 13.38 -19.56 7.42
C ARG A 488 12.69 -18.91 8.62
N ASP A 489 11.46 -18.43 8.44
CA ASP A 489 10.69 -17.65 9.43
C ASP A 489 9.19 -18.01 9.36
N LYS A 490 8.83 -19.08 10.04
CA LYS A 490 7.43 -19.52 10.10
C LYS A 490 6.51 -18.52 10.80
N ASP A 491 7.06 -17.73 11.72
CA ASP A 491 6.30 -16.68 12.40
C ASP A 491 5.91 -15.57 11.42
N TRP A 492 6.82 -15.18 10.51
CA TRP A 492 6.50 -14.22 9.45
C TRP A 492 5.28 -14.67 8.63
N TYR A 493 5.30 -15.92 8.17
CA TYR A 493 4.22 -16.47 7.33
C TYR A 493 2.89 -16.54 8.08
N THR A 494 2.95 -16.95 9.34
CA THR A 494 1.76 -17.03 10.21
C THR A 494 1.22 -15.64 10.55
N ASN A 495 2.09 -14.70 10.90
CA ASN A 495 1.70 -13.32 11.23
C ASN A 495 1.07 -12.61 10.03
N LYS A 496 1.59 -12.80 8.82
CA LYS A 496 0.98 -12.27 7.57
C LYS A 496 -0.43 -12.83 7.36
N MET A 497 -0.64 -14.14 7.55
CA MET A 497 -1.95 -14.77 7.46
C MET A 497 -2.91 -14.20 8.52
N LEU A 498 -2.47 -14.08 9.78
CA LEU A 498 -3.28 -13.54 10.87
C LEU A 498 -3.65 -12.06 10.62
N CYS A 499 -2.70 -11.26 10.11
CA CYS A 499 -2.94 -9.88 9.72
C CYS A 499 -4.09 -9.79 8.70
N GLN A 500 -4.02 -10.56 7.62
CA GLN A 500 -5.07 -10.60 6.60
C GLN A 500 -6.41 -11.15 7.14
N LEU A 501 -6.38 -12.11 8.06
CA LEU A 501 -7.58 -12.63 8.70
C LEU A 501 -8.28 -11.55 9.54
N VAL A 502 -7.54 -10.86 10.40
CA VAL A 502 -8.08 -9.77 11.24
C VAL A 502 -8.64 -8.65 10.38
N GLN A 503 -7.94 -8.27 9.32
CA GLN A 503 -8.41 -7.28 8.35
C GLN A 503 -9.69 -7.71 7.64
N SER A 504 -9.77 -8.96 7.20
CA SER A 504 -10.96 -9.51 6.56
C SER A 504 -12.18 -9.46 7.49
N CYS A 505 -12.00 -9.84 8.76
CA CYS A 505 -13.07 -9.82 9.76
C CYS A 505 -13.53 -8.40 10.18
N GLY A 506 -12.83 -7.36 9.77
CA GLY A 506 -13.13 -5.95 10.09
C GLY A 506 -13.86 -5.17 8.99
N ARG A 507 -14.41 -5.81 7.95
CA ARG A 507 -14.96 -5.11 6.77
C ARG A 507 -16.39 -4.63 6.87
N CYS A 508 -17.19 -5.29 7.70
CA CYS A 508 -18.64 -5.05 7.81
C CYS A 508 -19.05 -4.28 9.07
N THR A 509 -18.10 -3.82 9.90
CA THR A 509 -18.42 -3.05 11.11
C THR A 509 -17.53 -1.81 11.17
N ARG A 510 -18.11 -0.60 11.15
CA ARG A 510 -17.37 0.65 10.99
C ARG A 510 -17.61 1.71 12.05
N HIS A 511 -18.69 1.63 12.80
CA HIS A 511 -19.03 2.57 13.87
C HIS A 511 -19.74 1.87 15.03
N VAL A 512 -19.87 2.55 16.18
CA VAL A 512 -20.35 1.97 17.45
C VAL A 512 -21.77 1.39 17.38
N ASN A 513 -22.60 1.85 16.44
CA ASN A 513 -23.96 1.37 16.24
C ASN A 513 -24.06 0.31 15.14
N ASP A 514 -22.97 0.04 14.44
CA ASP A 514 -22.93 -0.93 13.36
C ASP A 514 -22.85 -2.37 13.89
N TYR A 515 -23.38 -3.31 13.13
CA TYR A 515 -23.35 -4.74 13.51
C TYR A 515 -23.21 -5.63 12.29
N ALA A 516 -22.49 -6.73 12.44
CA ALA A 516 -22.36 -7.77 11.42
C ALA A 516 -21.85 -9.07 12.02
N ASP A 517 -22.43 -10.19 11.59
CA ASP A 517 -21.95 -11.52 11.96
C ASP A 517 -20.81 -11.97 11.06
N THR A 518 -19.75 -12.55 11.64
CA THR A 518 -18.60 -13.10 10.91
C THR A 518 -18.52 -14.60 11.13
N PHE A 519 -18.39 -15.37 10.07
CA PHE A 519 -18.25 -16.83 10.11
C PHE A 519 -16.92 -17.25 9.50
N ILE A 520 -16.09 -18.00 10.24
CA ILE A 520 -14.87 -18.62 9.71
C ILE A 520 -15.14 -20.11 9.54
N LEU A 521 -15.00 -20.63 8.32
CA LEU A 521 -15.38 -22.01 7.99
C LEU A 521 -14.21 -22.98 7.84
N ASP A 522 -12.97 -22.50 7.71
CA ASP A 522 -11.79 -23.36 7.61
C ASP A 522 -11.48 -24.03 8.96
N GLY A 523 -11.53 -25.35 9.00
CA GLY A 523 -11.30 -26.14 10.22
C GLY A 523 -9.92 -25.99 10.86
N GLN A 524 -8.97 -25.35 10.20
CA GLN A 524 -7.66 -25.06 10.79
C GLN A 524 -7.71 -23.91 11.80
N ILE A 525 -8.77 -23.08 11.80
CA ILE A 525 -8.86 -21.86 12.61
C ILE A 525 -8.65 -22.13 14.10
N ILE A 526 -9.25 -23.17 14.65
CA ILE A 526 -9.16 -23.48 16.09
C ILE A 526 -7.72 -23.75 16.51
N LYS A 527 -6.98 -24.53 15.70
CA LYS A 527 -5.56 -24.80 15.95
C LYS A 527 -4.72 -23.52 15.85
N VAL A 528 -4.98 -22.71 14.84
CA VAL A 528 -4.28 -21.44 14.59
C VAL A 528 -4.50 -20.47 15.74
N LEU A 529 -5.74 -20.29 16.19
CA LEU A 529 -6.08 -19.39 17.30
C LEU A 529 -5.42 -19.86 18.60
N LYS A 530 -5.48 -21.15 18.94
CA LYS A 530 -4.84 -21.68 20.14
C LYS A 530 -3.34 -21.45 20.17
N ALA A 531 -2.66 -21.65 19.04
CA ALA A 531 -1.20 -21.49 18.96
C ALA A 531 -0.75 -20.02 19.00
N ASN A 532 -1.59 -19.08 18.54
CA ASN A 532 -1.19 -17.68 18.34
C ASN A 532 -2.04 -16.69 19.15
N TRP A 533 -2.79 -17.17 20.14
CA TRP A 533 -3.72 -16.34 20.92
C TRP A 533 -3.04 -15.11 21.54
N HIS A 534 -1.84 -15.29 22.05
CA HIS A 534 -1.06 -14.23 22.70
C HIS A 534 -0.65 -13.10 21.73
N LYS A 535 -0.54 -13.40 20.42
CA LYS A 535 -0.14 -12.44 19.37
C LYS A 535 -1.32 -11.61 18.84
N LEU A 536 -2.56 -12.06 19.04
CA LEU A 536 -3.74 -11.41 18.48
C LEU A 536 -4.09 -10.13 19.24
N PRO A 537 -4.54 -9.06 18.56
CA PRO A 537 -5.03 -7.85 19.19
C PRO A 537 -6.25 -8.13 20.11
N ASN A 538 -6.35 -7.43 21.22
CA ASN A 538 -7.42 -7.65 22.20
C ASN A 538 -8.81 -7.45 21.61
N PHE A 539 -9.01 -6.42 20.79
CA PHE A 539 -10.29 -6.14 20.13
C PHE A 539 -10.75 -7.29 19.21
N PHE A 540 -9.83 -8.09 18.66
CA PHE A 540 -10.16 -9.25 17.85
C PHE A 540 -10.54 -10.47 18.73
N LYS A 541 -9.74 -10.71 19.79
CA LYS A 541 -10.01 -11.82 20.75
C LYS A 541 -11.39 -11.74 21.38
N MET A 542 -11.81 -10.53 21.76
CA MET A 542 -13.10 -10.27 22.42
C MET A 542 -14.32 -10.59 21.54
N ARG A 543 -14.14 -10.72 20.23
CA ARG A 543 -15.20 -11.02 19.25
C ARG A 543 -15.36 -12.52 18.96
N ILE A 544 -14.43 -13.38 19.41
CA ILE A 544 -14.40 -14.81 19.04
C ILE A 544 -15.34 -15.61 19.93
N HIS A 545 -16.21 -16.42 19.28
CA HIS A 545 -17.21 -17.29 19.91
C HIS A 545 -17.10 -18.74 19.42
#